data_23124b6780591a298695f39e773d23cc
#
_entry.id   23124b6780591a298695f39e773d23cc
#
_cell.length_a   1.000
_cell.length_b   1.000
_cell.length_c   1.000
_cell.angle_alpha   90.00
_cell.angle_beta   90.00
_cell.angle_gamma   90.00
#
_symmetry.space_group_name_H-M   'P 1'
#
loop_
_entity.id
_entity.type
_entity.pdbx_description
1 polymer ?
#
loop_
_entity_poly.entity_id
_entity_poly.type
_entity_poly.pdbx_seq_one_letter_code
_entity_poly.pdbx_strand_id
1 'polypeptide(L)'
;MTHPPSRAILAAAAIVMMLNACTPAPTEPTSPAPEETSMPIQQEGAPYPADLDHLDDILTLGKTTLPEGATTITITPATKFAESYPGGWGYVITYHADPQPIRNHIDTYTDLKGENLESYPDSTTFLHIKDIDFSSIHHPVITGFGKVQLVVERPLGRCWLLIRGAPR
;
A
#
# COMPACT_ATOMS: atom_id res chain seq x y z
N MET A 1 -8.94 -61.43 -5.22
CA MET A 1 -7.63 -62.03 -5.43
C MET A 1 -6.63 -60.88 -5.36
N THR A 2 -5.88 -60.68 -4.46
CA THR A 2 -5.04 -61.21 -3.40
C THR A 2 -4.22 -60.04 -2.86
N HIS A 3 -4.40 -59.70 -1.60
CA HIS A 3 -3.37 -59.04 -0.78
C HIS A 3 -2.22 -60.02 -0.59
N PRO A 4 -0.98 -59.66 -0.23
CA PRO A 4 -0.50 -59.16 1.04
C PRO A 4 0.85 -58.43 1.01
N PRO A 5 1.63 -58.39 2.11
CA PRO A 5 1.41 -57.67 3.36
C PRO A 5 2.65 -56.78 3.79
N SER A 6 2.40 -56.07 4.89
CA SER A 6 3.34 -55.41 5.80
C SER A 6 4.73 -55.96 5.97
N ARG A 7 5.71 -55.07 6.15
CA ARG A 7 6.86 -55.32 7.05
C ARG A 7 7.22 -54.05 7.83
N ALA A 8 6.94 -54.15 9.12
CA ALA A 8 7.49 -53.30 10.16
C ALA A 8 8.98 -53.62 10.35
N ILE A 9 9.81 -52.60 10.52
CA ILE A 9 11.13 -52.73 11.13
C ILE A 9 11.22 -51.70 12.24
N LEU A 10 11.17 -52.21 13.49
CA LEU A 10 11.63 -51.52 14.68
C LEU A 10 13.16 -51.50 14.67
N ALA A 11 13.74 -50.36 14.98
CA ALA A 11 15.09 -50.26 15.51
C ALA A 11 15.11 -49.27 16.64
N ALA A 12 15.25 -49.78 17.85
CA ALA A 12 15.57 -49.06 19.06
C ALA A 12 17.10 -48.84 19.15
N ALA A 13 17.55 -47.69 19.53
CA ALA A 13 18.82 -47.49 20.25
C ALA A 13 18.93 -46.07 20.83
N ALA A 14 18.96 -46.08 22.09
CA ALA A 14 19.96 -45.52 23.02
C ALA A 14 19.89 -44.02 23.30
N ILE A 15 19.38 -43.78 24.49
CA ILE A 15 19.47 -42.58 25.31
C ILE A 15 20.94 -42.34 25.72
N VAL A 16 21.48 -41.17 25.42
CA VAL A 16 22.61 -40.58 26.13
C VAL A 16 22.15 -39.29 26.77
N MET A 17 21.88 -39.35 28.08
CA MET A 17 21.71 -38.15 28.90
C MET A 17 23.09 -37.50 29.09
N MET A 18 23.26 -36.28 28.58
CA MET A 18 24.27 -35.36 29.07
C MET A 18 23.56 -34.21 29.77
N LEU A 19 23.60 -34.24 31.08
CA LEU A 19 23.26 -33.11 31.94
C LEU A 19 24.33 -32.02 31.79
N ASN A 20 24.06 -31.01 31.02
CA ASN A 20 24.79 -29.75 31.12
C ASN A 20 23.94 -28.78 31.94
N ALA A 21 24.35 -28.58 33.18
CA ALA A 21 23.89 -27.50 34.04
C ALA A 21 24.36 -26.18 33.46
N CYS A 22 23.51 -25.48 32.68
CA CYS A 22 23.74 -24.08 32.35
C CYS A 22 23.06 -23.23 33.42
N THR A 23 23.86 -22.55 34.20
CA THR A 23 23.49 -21.46 35.09
C THR A 23 22.79 -20.36 34.28
N PRO A 24 21.58 -19.89 34.66
CA PRO A 24 20.97 -18.75 33.97
C PRO A 24 21.77 -17.50 34.29
N ALA A 25 22.34 -16.87 33.26
CA ALA A 25 22.88 -15.52 33.35
C ALA A 25 21.72 -14.54 33.61
N PRO A 26 21.93 -13.50 34.41
CA PRO A 26 20.91 -12.47 34.66
C PRO A 26 20.59 -11.80 33.33
N THR A 27 19.33 -11.89 32.92
CA THR A 27 18.77 -11.15 31.78
C THR A 27 18.76 -9.68 32.12
N GLU A 28 19.68 -8.91 31.56
CA GLU A 28 19.57 -7.46 31.56
C GLU A 28 18.26 -7.06 30.90
N PRO A 29 17.49 -6.13 31.45
CA PRO A 29 16.29 -5.60 30.81
C PRO A 29 16.75 -4.91 29.51
N THR A 30 16.43 -5.53 28.37
CA THR A 30 16.58 -4.89 27.06
C THR A 30 15.68 -3.65 27.07
N SER A 31 16.30 -2.48 27.17
CA SER A 31 15.63 -1.20 26.98
C SER A 31 14.95 -1.25 25.61
N PRO A 32 13.66 -0.94 25.50
CA PRO A 32 13.03 -0.86 24.18
C PRO A 32 13.82 0.17 23.36
N ALA A 33 14.23 -0.25 22.16
CA ALA A 33 14.82 0.67 21.19
C ALA A 33 13.86 1.86 21.03
N PRO A 34 14.34 3.11 20.98
CA PRO A 34 13.49 4.24 20.71
C PRO A 34 12.79 3.98 19.36
N GLU A 35 11.45 3.99 19.37
CA GLU A 35 10.68 4.07 18.15
C GLU A 35 11.18 5.30 17.41
N GLU A 36 11.81 5.08 16.25
CA GLU A 36 12.17 6.18 15.36
C GLU A 36 10.84 6.80 14.92
N THR A 37 10.43 7.85 15.61
CA THR A 37 9.35 8.72 15.17
C THR A 37 9.86 9.41 13.91
N SER A 38 9.57 8.82 12.76
CA SER A 38 9.85 9.44 11.47
C SER A 38 9.12 10.78 11.45
N MET A 39 9.87 11.86 11.46
CA MET A 39 9.29 13.20 11.30
C MET A 39 8.48 13.22 10.01
N PRO A 40 7.23 13.71 10.04
CA PRO A 40 6.42 13.80 8.83
C PRO A 40 7.16 14.62 7.77
N ILE A 41 7.28 14.05 6.56
CA ILE A 41 7.98 14.71 5.46
C ILE A 41 7.04 15.76 4.88
N GLN A 42 7.33 17.04 5.16
CA GLN A 42 6.61 18.15 4.56
C GLN A 42 7.33 18.60 3.29
N GLN A 43 6.62 18.57 2.17
CA GLN A 43 7.08 19.10 0.89
C GLN A 43 6.92 20.62 0.86
N GLU A 44 7.89 21.34 0.29
CA GLU A 44 7.81 22.78 0.14
C GLU A 44 6.57 23.18 -0.68
N GLY A 45 5.78 24.14 -0.18
CA GLY A 45 4.54 24.59 -0.80
C GLY A 45 3.33 23.68 -0.61
N ALA A 46 3.50 22.49 -0.02
CA ALA A 46 2.38 21.61 0.31
C ALA A 46 1.56 22.19 1.48
N PRO A 47 0.22 22.18 1.40
CA PRO A 47 -0.63 22.72 2.46
C PRO A 47 -0.51 21.96 3.79
N TYR A 48 -0.24 20.67 3.75
CA TYR A 48 -0.19 19.77 4.90
C TYR A 48 1.02 18.85 4.85
N PRO A 49 1.50 18.33 5.99
CA PRO A 49 2.42 17.19 6.04
C PRO A 49 1.80 15.95 5.37
N ALA A 50 2.64 15.08 4.80
CA ALA A 50 2.20 13.83 4.20
C ALA A 50 2.11 12.74 5.26
N ASP A 51 1.12 12.80 6.14
CA ASP A 51 0.87 11.86 7.23
C ASP A 51 -0.62 11.55 7.39
N LEU A 52 -0.95 10.57 8.23
CA LEU A 52 -2.32 10.12 8.45
C LEU A 52 -3.16 11.11 9.26
N ASP A 53 -2.54 11.97 10.07
CA ASP A 53 -3.26 12.97 10.86
C ASP A 53 -3.91 14.03 9.95
N HIS A 54 -3.37 14.23 8.75
CA HIS A 54 -3.88 15.18 7.75
C HIS A 54 -4.61 14.51 6.57
N LEU A 55 -4.95 13.20 6.68
CA LEU A 55 -5.58 12.46 5.59
C LEU A 55 -6.86 13.15 5.09
N ASP A 56 -7.76 13.54 5.98
CA ASP A 56 -9.04 14.16 5.62
C ASP A 56 -8.85 15.54 4.97
N ASP A 57 -7.89 16.32 5.45
CA ASP A 57 -7.52 17.59 4.87
C ASP A 57 -6.98 17.42 3.46
N ILE A 58 -6.08 16.45 3.26
CA ILE A 58 -5.50 16.12 1.96
C ILE A 58 -6.58 15.65 0.98
N LEU A 59 -7.49 14.77 1.40
CA LEU A 59 -8.61 14.32 0.58
C LEU A 59 -9.54 15.48 0.18
N THR A 60 -9.75 16.44 1.08
CA THR A 60 -10.53 17.66 0.81
C THR A 60 -9.89 18.51 -0.29
N LEU A 61 -8.56 18.61 -0.39
CA LEU A 61 -7.87 19.29 -1.49
C LEU A 61 -8.21 18.68 -2.85
N GLY A 62 -8.37 17.36 -2.89
CA GLY A 62 -8.78 16.61 -4.08
C GLY A 62 -10.29 16.61 -4.34
N LYS A 63 -11.10 17.10 -3.40
CA LYS A 63 -12.57 16.96 -3.41
C LYS A 63 -13.00 15.50 -3.59
N THR A 64 -12.37 14.59 -2.86
CA THR A 64 -12.58 13.17 -2.94
C THR A 64 -12.62 12.56 -1.53
N THR A 65 -12.92 11.28 -1.46
CA THR A 65 -12.85 10.47 -0.26
C THR A 65 -12.05 9.19 -0.57
N LEU A 66 -11.82 8.34 0.41
CA LEU A 66 -11.45 6.95 0.15
C LEU A 66 -12.70 6.08 0.00
N PRO A 67 -12.59 4.91 -0.67
CA PRO A 67 -13.64 3.90 -0.66
C PRO A 67 -13.99 3.48 0.78
N GLU A 68 -15.24 3.08 1.00
CA GLU A 68 -15.66 2.54 2.29
C GLU A 68 -14.82 1.33 2.70
N GLY A 69 -14.42 1.28 3.96
CA GLY A 69 -13.60 0.19 4.48
C GLY A 69 -12.15 0.18 4.00
N ALA A 70 -11.63 1.30 3.47
CA ALA A 70 -10.23 1.40 3.10
C ALA A 70 -9.30 1.15 4.29
N THR A 71 -8.26 0.33 4.07
CA THR A 71 -7.28 -0.10 5.07
C THR A 71 -5.85 0.03 4.55
N THR A 72 -4.86 -0.19 5.40
CA THR A 72 -3.43 -0.15 5.03
C THR A 72 -3.08 1.15 4.30
N ILE A 73 -3.60 2.27 4.83
CA ILE A 73 -3.45 3.58 4.22
C ILE A 73 -2.04 4.09 4.50
N THR A 74 -1.35 4.53 3.45
CA THR A 74 -0.09 5.26 3.56
C THR A 74 -0.14 6.52 2.74
N ILE A 75 0.55 7.57 3.18
CA ILE A 75 0.65 8.84 2.48
C ILE A 75 2.12 9.17 2.29
N THR A 76 2.50 9.48 1.07
CA THR A 76 3.84 9.95 0.74
C THR A 76 3.79 11.22 -0.11
N PRO A 77 4.77 12.12 0.01
CA PRO A 77 4.84 13.29 -0.85
C PRO A 77 5.14 12.90 -2.31
N ALA A 78 4.49 13.55 -3.26
CA ALA A 78 4.76 13.39 -4.70
C ALA A 78 5.95 14.28 -5.12
N THR A 79 7.15 13.89 -4.70
CA THR A 79 8.38 14.69 -4.85
C THR A 79 8.79 14.86 -6.31
N LYS A 80 8.66 13.81 -7.13
CA LYS A 80 9.03 13.86 -8.56
C LYS A 80 8.09 14.76 -9.36
N PHE A 81 6.82 14.87 -8.96
CA PHE A 81 5.90 15.85 -9.52
C PHE A 81 6.34 17.27 -9.15
N ALA A 82 6.65 17.54 -7.89
CA ALA A 82 7.11 18.85 -7.44
C ALA A 82 8.39 19.28 -8.13
N GLU A 83 9.37 18.39 -8.28
CA GLU A 83 10.61 18.64 -9.04
C GLU A 83 10.35 19.03 -10.50
N SER A 84 9.27 18.51 -11.09
CA SER A 84 8.90 18.78 -12.47
C SER A 84 8.12 20.10 -12.66
N TYR A 85 7.57 20.63 -11.55
CA TYR A 85 6.72 21.83 -11.54
C TYR A 85 7.15 22.78 -10.43
N PRO A 86 7.85 23.89 -10.71
CA PRO A 86 8.25 24.85 -9.69
C PRO A 86 7.06 25.31 -8.84
N GLY A 87 7.17 25.12 -7.52
CA GLY A 87 6.09 25.38 -6.57
C GLY A 87 4.93 24.38 -6.59
N GLY A 88 5.05 23.31 -7.39
CA GLY A 88 4.10 22.19 -7.35
C GLY A 88 4.24 21.38 -6.08
N TRP A 89 3.16 20.78 -5.66
CA TRP A 89 3.10 19.85 -4.55
C TRP A 89 2.13 18.71 -4.85
N GLY A 90 2.26 17.61 -4.15
CA GLY A 90 1.32 16.50 -4.28
C GLY A 90 1.51 15.42 -3.24
N TYR A 91 0.51 14.57 -3.17
CA TYR A 91 0.45 13.43 -2.27
C TYR A 91 0.09 12.17 -3.05
N VAL A 92 0.76 11.08 -2.74
CA VAL A 92 0.38 9.73 -3.16
C VAL A 92 -0.20 9.02 -1.95
N ILE A 93 -1.46 8.66 -2.01
CA ILE A 93 -2.15 7.88 -0.97
C ILE A 93 -2.31 6.47 -1.52
N THR A 94 -1.68 5.49 -0.86
CA THR A 94 -1.86 4.07 -1.19
C THR A 94 -2.81 3.45 -0.17
N TYR A 95 -3.72 2.60 -0.63
CA TYR A 95 -4.68 1.93 0.25
C TYR A 95 -5.16 0.60 -0.33
N HIS A 96 -5.73 -0.23 0.54
CA HIS A 96 -6.47 -1.43 0.17
C HIS A 96 -7.95 -1.23 0.48
N ALA A 97 -8.84 -1.73 -0.38
CA ALA A 97 -10.27 -1.78 -0.14
C ALA A 97 -10.89 -2.98 -0.85
N ASP A 98 -12.09 -3.36 -0.43
CA ASP A 98 -12.83 -4.42 -1.11
C ASP A 98 -13.25 -4.00 -2.53
N PRO A 99 -13.42 -4.96 -3.45
CA PRO A 99 -13.74 -4.67 -4.84
C PRO A 99 -14.99 -3.81 -5.04
N GLN A 100 -16.07 -4.05 -4.28
CA GLN A 100 -17.31 -3.30 -4.47
C GLN A 100 -17.20 -1.84 -4.04
N PRO A 101 -16.64 -1.48 -2.87
CA PRO A 101 -16.30 -0.11 -2.53
C PRO A 101 -15.42 0.61 -3.57
N ILE A 102 -14.42 -0.08 -4.14
CA ILE A 102 -13.59 0.49 -5.22
C ILE A 102 -14.45 0.83 -6.45
N ARG A 103 -15.35 -0.08 -6.88
CA ARG A 103 -16.25 0.16 -8.01
C ARG A 103 -17.17 1.35 -7.78
N ASN A 104 -17.78 1.42 -6.60
CA ASN A 104 -18.66 2.52 -6.21
C ASN A 104 -17.92 3.87 -6.21
N HIS A 105 -16.67 3.87 -5.73
CA HIS A 105 -15.82 5.05 -5.72
C HIS A 105 -15.52 5.52 -7.16
N ILE A 106 -15.18 4.61 -8.06
CA ILE A 106 -14.93 4.91 -9.47
C ILE A 106 -16.18 5.49 -10.14
N ASP A 107 -17.34 4.88 -9.95
CA ASP A 107 -18.62 5.39 -10.48
C ASP A 107 -18.96 6.80 -9.98
N THR A 108 -18.53 7.13 -8.75
CA THR A 108 -18.82 8.41 -8.12
C THR A 108 -17.87 9.52 -8.59
N TYR A 109 -16.59 9.21 -8.76
CA TYR A 109 -15.53 10.22 -8.92
C TYR A 109 -14.83 10.20 -10.28
N THR A 110 -15.19 9.30 -11.20
CA THR A 110 -14.52 9.21 -12.50
C THR A 110 -15.51 8.98 -13.64
N ASP A 111 -15.04 9.10 -14.88
CA ASP A 111 -15.85 8.80 -16.07
C ASP A 111 -15.90 7.30 -16.40
N LEU A 112 -15.13 6.48 -15.70
CA LEU A 112 -15.15 5.03 -15.89
C LEU A 112 -16.36 4.42 -15.17
N LYS A 113 -16.73 3.19 -15.60
CA LYS A 113 -17.77 2.40 -14.97
C LYS A 113 -17.14 1.29 -14.13
N GLY A 114 -17.43 1.32 -12.82
CA GLY A 114 -16.86 0.36 -11.85
C GLY A 114 -17.18 -1.09 -12.20
N GLU A 115 -18.38 -1.37 -12.75
CA GLU A 115 -18.79 -2.71 -13.20
C GLU A 115 -17.94 -3.26 -14.34
N ASN A 116 -17.30 -2.38 -15.13
CA ASN A 116 -16.54 -2.76 -16.31
C ASN A 116 -15.01 -2.72 -16.09
N LEU A 117 -14.55 -2.55 -14.86
CA LEU A 117 -13.11 -2.36 -14.56
C LEU A 117 -12.23 -3.48 -15.10
N GLU A 118 -12.68 -4.72 -15.08
CA GLU A 118 -11.94 -5.87 -15.59
C GLU A 118 -11.82 -5.89 -17.11
N SER A 119 -12.72 -5.21 -17.82
CA SER A 119 -12.74 -5.18 -19.28
C SER A 119 -11.98 -4.02 -19.90
N TYR A 120 -11.59 -3.01 -19.11
CA TYR A 120 -10.74 -1.93 -19.63
C TYR A 120 -9.35 -2.45 -19.98
N PRO A 121 -8.75 -1.94 -21.06
CA PRO A 121 -7.36 -2.27 -21.37
C PRO A 121 -6.41 -1.78 -20.27
N ASP A 122 -5.26 -2.44 -20.14
CA ASP A 122 -4.21 -1.97 -19.27
C ASP A 122 -3.75 -0.58 -19.70
N SER A 123 -3.62 0.33 -18.74
CA SER A 123 -3.06 1.64 -19.02
C SER A 123 -1.56 1.51 -19.26
N THR A 124 -1.09 2.01 -20.39
CA THR A 124 0.32 1.90 -20.82
C THR A 124 1.06 3.24 -20.77
N THR A 125 0.35 4.35 -20.52
CA THR A 125 0.94 5.69 -20.54
C THR A 125 1.00 6.26 -19.11
N PHE A 126 2.19 6.24 -18.51
CA PHE A 126 2.44 6.70 -17.14
C PHE A 126 3.24 8.01 -17.07
N LEU A 127 3.42 8.70 -18.21
CA LEU A 127 4.37 9.79 -18.39
C LEU A 127 4.25 10.93 -17.37
N HIS A 128 3.07 11.12 -16.78
CA HIS A 128 2.80 12.19 -15.83
C HIS A 128 2.70 11.71 -14.37
N ILE A 129 2.90 10.43 -14.11
CA ILE A 129 2.81 9.82 -12.78
C ILE A 129 4.16 9.18 -12.45
N LYS A 130 5.12 10.00 -12.05
CA LYS A 130 6.48 9.54 -11.74
C LYS A 130 6.65 9.06 -10.30
N ASP A 131 5.72 9.43 -9.42
CA ASP A 131 5.78 9.14 -7.99
C ASP A 131 5.25 7.76 -7.62
N ILE A 132 4.66 7.04 -8.57
CA ILE A 132 4.18 5.66 -8.40
C ILE A 132 5.08 4.72 -9.19
N ASP A 133 5.53 3.65 -8.54
CA ASP A 133 6.29 2.57 -9.20
C ASP A 133 5.32 1.56 -9.83
N PHE A 134 5.16 1.67 -11.14
CA PHE A 134 4.28 0.78 -11.92
C PHE A 134 4.86 -0.63 -12.15
N SER A 135 6.13 -0.86 -11.88
CA SER A 135 6.75 -2.18 -12.10
C SER A 135 6.16 -3.27 -11.20
N SER A 136 5.58 -2.87 -10.06
CA SER A 136 4.95 -3.75 -9.07
C SER A 136 3.42 -3.81 -9.17
N ILE A 137 2.81 -3.16 -10.18
CA ILE A 137 1.35 -3.06 -10.32
C ILE A 137 0.88 -3.98 -11.46
N HIS A 138 -0.03 -4.88 -11.13
CA HIS A 138 -0.60 -5.79 -12.12
C HIS A 138 -1.81 -5.16 -12.81
N HIS A 139 -1.86 -5.25 -14.13
CA HIS A 139 -3.00 -4.80 -14.95
C HIS A 139 -3.57 -3.43 -14.55
N PRO A 140 -2.76 -2.35 -14.52
CA PRO A 140 -3.19 -1.07 -14.02
C PRO A 140 -4.24 -0.41 -14.90
N VAL A 141 -5.26 0.17 -14.26
CA VAL A 141 -6.18 1.12 -14.89
C VAL A 141 -5.98 2.48 -14.25
N ILE A 142 -5.76 3.50 -15.08
CA ILE A 142 -5.59 4.87 -14.65
C ILE A 142 -6.81 5.68 -15.08
N THR A 143 -7.37 6.40 -14.14
CA THR A 143 -8.44 7.36 -14.37
C THR A 143 -8.19 8.62 -13.56
N GLY A 144 -9.02 9.63 -13.70
CA GLY A 144 -8.84 10.83 -12.90
C GLY A 144 -9.91 11.87 -13.16
N PHE A 145 -9.95 12.83 -12.26
CA PHE A 145 -10.84 13.99 -12.32
C PHE A 145 -10.14 15.22 -11.74
N GLY A 146 -10.15 16.32 -12.44
CA GLY A 146 -9.53 17.58 -11.99
C GLY A 146 -8.05 17.44 -11.62
N LYS A 147 -7.73 17.60 -10.33
CA LYS A 147 -6.35 17.51 -9.80
C LYS A 147 -5.99 16.14 -9.26
N VAL A 148 -6.88 15.17 -9.41
CA VAL A 148 -6.78 13.85 -8.84
C VAL A 148 -6.57 12.83 -9.94
N GLN A 149 -5.66 11.88 -9.71
CA GLN A 149 -5.51 10.69 -10.52
C GLN A 149 -5.64 9.46 -9.63
N LEU A 150 -6.35 8.47 -10.11
CA LEU A 150 -6.56 7.19 -9.45
C LEU A 150 -5.92 6.09 -10.30
N VAL A 151 -5.08 5.30 -9.68
CA VAL A 151 -4.51 4.07 -10.25
C VAL A 151 -5.13 2.90 -9.52
N VAL A 152 -5.69 1.98 -10.26
CA VAL A 152 -6.32 0.76 -9.73
C VAL A 152 -5.57 -0.44 -10.26
N GLU A 153 -5.15 -1.33 -9.37
CA GLU A 153 -4.59 -2.63 -9.72
C GLU A 153 -5.70 -3.67 -9.92
N ARG A 154 -5.50 -4.61 -10.84
CA ARG A 154 -6.39 -5.75 -11.03
C ARG A 154 -5.66 -7.08 -10.82
N PRO A 155 -6.23 -8.05 -10.10
CA PRO A 155 -7.57 -8.01 -9.47
C PRO A 155 -7.71 -6.89 -8.44
N LEU A 156 -8.95 -6.37 -8.30
CA LEU A 156 -9.21 -5.23 -7.40
C LEU A 156 -8.83 -5.51 -5.96
N GLY A 157 -8.28 -4.52 -5.30
CA GLY A 157 -7.86 -4.59 -3.90
C GLY A 157 -6.92 -3.45 -3.53
N ARG A 158 -5.93 -3.14 -4.35
CA ARG A 158 -4.92 -2.11 -4.11
C ARG A 158 -5.10 -0.93 -5.06
N CYS A 159 -5.02 0.28 -4.51
CA CYS A 159 -5.20 1.52 -5.25
C CYS A 159 -4.20 2.58 -4.81
N TRP A 160 -3.93 3.52 -5.71
CA TRP A 160 -3.13 4.72 -5.46
C TRP A 160 -3.92 5.95 -5.90
N LEU A 161 -4.09 6.88 -5.00
CA LEU A 161 -4.74 8.17 -5.25
C LEU A 161 -3.67 9.25 -5.25
N LEU A 162 -3.50 9.93 -6.35
CA LEU A 162 -2.54 11.02 -6.52
C LEU A 162 -3.29 12.35 -6.53
N ILE A 163 -3.06 13.20 -5.53
CA ILE A 163 -3.62 14.55 -5.40
C ILE A 163 -2.50 15.55 -5.63
N ARG A 164 -2.69 16.48 -6.56
CA ARG A 164 -1.65 17.42 -6.97
C ARG A 164 -2.16 18.85 -7.01
N GLY A 165 -1.27 19.80 -6.75
CA GLY A 165 -1.52 21.22 -6.88
C GLY A 165 -0.28 21.98 -7.33
N ALA A 166 -0.51 23.18 -7.83
CA ALA A 166 0.53 24.13 -8.14
C ALA A 166 0.07 25.51 -7.65
N PRO A 167 0.99 26.44 -7.34
CA PRO A 167 0.62 27.81 -7.06
C PRO A 167 -0.07 28.41 -8.30
N ARG A 168 -1.02 29.29 -8.05
CA ARG A 168 -1.70 30.06 -9.11
C ARG A 168 -0.88 31.28 -9.48
#